data_ae65509096c175de11c0592dfea84099
#
_entry.id   ae65509096c175de11c0592dfea84099
#
_cell.length_a   1.000
_cell.length_b   1.000
_cell.length_c   1.000
_cell.angle_alpha   90.00
_cell.angle_beta   90.00
_cell.angle_gamma   90.00
#
_symmetry.space_group_name_H-M   'P 1'
#
loop_
_entity.id
_entity.type
_entity.pdbx_description
1 polymer ?
#
loop_
_entity_poly.entity_id
_entity_poly.type
_entity_poly.pdbx_seq_one_letter_code
_entity_poly.pdbx_strand_id
1 'polypeptide(L)'
;MWRRILDTFGCRESAAARGARLLKENLSVEQRHQYRMTGYFDVVGGDTGRSYRIYRANLMNVAELDDAGRCVSTWCFYPEGNLVRTDNMLAQKLALAA
;
A
#
# COMPACT_ATOMS: atom_id res chain seq x y z
N MET A 1 -28.98 7.96 -17.19
CA MET A 1 -28.95 7.60 -16.29
C MET A 1 -28.58 7.57 -15.76
N TRP A 2 -28.51 7.56 -15.99
CA TRP A 2 -28.37 7.30 -14.93
C TRP A 2 -27.62 7.00 -14.80
N ARG A 3 -27.31 7.19 -15.24
CA ARG A 3 -26.91 6.79 -14.63
C ARG A 3 -26.31 7.01 -14.24
N ARG A 4 -26.23 7.30 -14.46
CA ARG A 4 -26.03 7.31 -13.67
C ARG A 4 -25.91 7.51 -12.96
N ILE A 5 -26.05 7.82 -13.07
CA ILE A 5 -26.23 7.82 -12.17
C ILE A 5 -25.97 7.50 -11.72
N LEU A 6 -26.01 7.37 -11.68
CA LEU A 6 -25.85 6.93 -10.90
C LEU A 6 -25.15 6.96 -10.51
N ASP A 7 -25.06 7.08 -10.62
CA ASP A 7 -24.57 7.09 -9.86
C ASP A 7 -24.43 7.50 -9.31
N THR A 8 -24.67 7.83 -9.35
CA THR A 8 -24.67 8.17 -8.57
C THR A 8 -24.98 8.41 -7.91
N PHE A 9 -25.48 8.27 -7.69
CA PHE A 9 -25.59 8.15 -6.78
C PHE A 9 -25.03 7.47 -5.91
N GLY A 10 -25.49 7.21 -5.06
CA GLY A 10 -25.22 6.17 -4.06
C GLY A 10 -24.16 5.17 -4.49
N CYS A 11 -23.74 5.24 -5.64
CA CYS A 11 -22.72 4.37 -6.21
C CYS A 11 -21.31 4.92 -6.05
N ARG A 12 -21.14 6.01 -5.34
CA ARG A 12 -19.83 6.60 -5.17
C ARG A 12 -19.01 5.84 -4.16
N GLU A 13 -17.81 5.51 -4.54
CA GLU A 13 -16.82 4.99 -3.62
C GLU A 13 -16.45 6.05 -2.59
N SER A 14 -16.28 5.63 -1.33
CA SER A 14 -15.63 6.48 -0.35
C SER A 14 -14.15 6.62 -0.70
N ALA A 15 -13.48 7.62 -0.10
CA ALA A 15 -12.04 7.78 -0.28
C ALA A 15 -11.29 6.53 0.19
N ALA A 16 -11.72 5.94 1.31
CA ALA A 16 -11.10 4.73 1.85
C ALA A 16 -11.28 3.54 0.91
N ALA A 17 -12.48 3.37 0.34
CA ALA A 17 -12.73 2.26 -0.59
C ALA A 17 -11.94 2.43 -1.88
N ARG A 18 -11.85 3.66 -2.40
CA ARG A 18 -11.07 3.94 -3.59
C ARG A 18 -9.59 3.69 -3.35
N GLY A 19 -9.07 4.14 -2.19
CA GLY A 19 -7.68 3.90 -1.84
C GLY A 19 -7.37 2.41 -1.74
N ALA A 20 -8.25 1.63 -1.11
CA ALA A 20 -8.09 0.19 -1.01
C ALA A 20 -8.09 -0.47 -2.39
N ARG A 21 -8.96 -0.04 -3.28
CA ARG A 21 -9.03 -0.58 -4.64
C ARG A 21 -7.76 -0.24 -5.42
N LEU A 22 -7.32 1.01 -5.36
CA LEU A 22 -6.12 1.44 -6.07
C LEU A 22 -4.88 0.72 -5.57
N LEU A 23 -4.78 0.50 -4.27
CA LEU A 23 -3.67 -0.26 -3.72
C LEU A 23 -3.66 -1.67 -4.30
N LYS A 24 -4.79 -2.36 -4.26
CA LYS A 24 -4.88 -3.74 -4.76
C LYS A 24 -4.54 -3.82 -6.24
N GLU A 25 -4.97 -2.85 -7.03
CA GLU A 25 -4.70 -2.83 -8.47
C GLU A 25 -3.21 -2.65 -8.77
N ASN A 26 -2.46 -2.07 -7.84
CA ASN A 26 -1.04 -1.82 -8.01
C ASN A 26 -0.16 -2.84 -7.32
N LEU A 27 -0.73 -3.89 -6.72
CA LEU A 27 0.03 -4.98 -6.13
C LEU A 27 0.16 -6.12 -7.14
N SER A 28 1.30 -6.82 -7.11
CA SER A 28 1.44 -8.07 -7.85
C SER A 28 0.49 -9.12 -7.28
N VAL A 29 0.33 -10.24 -7.98
CA VAL A 29 -0.52 -11.33 -7.50
C VAL A 29 -0.02 -11.82 -6.14
N GLU A 30 1.30 -11.99 -6.00
CA GLU A 30 1.91 -12.44 -4.74
C GLU A 30 1.72 -11.44 -3.63
N GLN A 31 1.95 -10.15 -3.92
CA GLN A 31 1.75 -9.09 -2.93
C GLN A 31 0.30 -8.99 -2.49
N ARG A 32 -0.63 -9.12 -3.43
CA ARG A 32 -2.06 -9.05 -3.14
C ARG A 32 -2.49 -10.20 -2.23
N HIS A 33 -2.00 -11.41 -2.52
CA HIS A 33 -2.26 -12.57 -1.68
C HIS A 33 -1.68 -12.38 -0.29
N GLN A 34 -0.43 -11.96 -0.20
CA GLN A 34 0.24 -11.71 1.07
C GLN A 34 -0.52 -10.67 1.89
N TYR A 35 -0.89 -9.55 1.27
CA TYR A 35 -1.60 -8.48 1.95
C TYR A 35 -2.96 -8.96 2.48
N ARG A 36 -3.68 -9.73 1.68
CA ARG A 36 -4.98 -10.24 2.09
C ARG A 36 -4.87 -11.18 3.29
N MET A 37 -3.80 -11.98 3.34
CA MET A 37 -3.63 -12.97 4.40
C MET A 37 -3.01 -12.41 5.67
N THR A 38 -2.21 -11.36 5.56
CA THR A 38 -1.38 -10.91 6.69
C THR A 38 -1.56 -9.43 7.04
N GLY A 39 -2.07 -8.62 6.14
CA GLY A 39 -2.15 -7.18 6.34
C GLY A 39 -0.87 -6.44 5.98
N TYR A 40 0.11 -7.12 5.43
CA TYR A 40 1.33 -6.48 4.90
C TYR A 40 1.69 -7.07 3.54
N PHE A 41 2.60 -6.41 2.83
CA PHE A 41 3.17 -6.96 1.60
C PHE A 41 4.64 -6.52 1.49
N ASP A 42 5.42 -7.32 0.76
CA ASP A 42 6.84 -7.10 0.60
C ASP A 42 7.15 -6.47 -0.75
N VAL A 43 8.13 -5.57 -0.76
CA VAL A 43 8.58 -4.84 -1.94
C VAL A 43 10.08 -4.96 -2.03
N VAL A 44 10.62 -5.17 -3.24
CA VAL A 44 12.05 -5.10 -3.48
C VAL A 44 12.40 -3.68 -3.90
N GLY A 45 13.34 -3.06 -3.22
CA GLY A 45 13.77 -1.71 -3.53
C GLY A 45 14.44 -1.63 -4.88
N GLY A 46 14.05 -0.65 -5.69
CA GLY A 46 14.57 -0.48 -7.05
C GLY A 46 16.04 -0.12 -7.07
N ASP A 47 16.48 0.74 -6.15
CA ASP A 47 17.87 1.20 -6.11
C ASP A 47 18.80 0.22 -5.39
N THR A 48 18.33 -0.37 -4.29
CA THR A 48 19.18 -1.12 -3.37
C THR A 48 19.07 -2.62 -3.53
N GLY A 49 17.97 -3.11 -4.11
CA GLY A 49 17.67 -4.54 -4.15
C GLY A 49 17.29 -5.12 -2.79
N ARG A 50 17.19 -4.30 -1.76
CA ARG A 50 16.80 -4.75 -0.43
C ARG A 50 15.30 -5.01 -0.37
N SER A 51 14.91 -5.89 0.53
CA SER A 51 13.50 -6.21 0.74
C SER A 51 12.93 -5.31 1.82
N TYR A 52 11.72 -4.82 1.58
CA TYR A 52 10.99 -3.98 2.52
C TYR A 52 9.61 -4.55 2.72
N ARG A 53 9.09 -4.46 3.93
CA ARG A 53 7.74 -4.91 4.25
C ARG A 53 6.92 -3.71 4.67
N ILE A 54 5.78 -3.51 4.00
CA ILE A 54 4.89 -2.39 4.28
C ILE A 54 3.68 -2.94 5.00
N TYR A 55 3.49 -2.51 6.25
CA TYR A 55 2.40 -2.95 7.10
C TYR A 55 1.23 -1.97 6.99
N ARG A 56 0.04 -2.48 7.19
CA ARG A 56 -1.15 -1.65 7.33
C ARG A 56 -1.20 -1.12 8.76
N ALA A 57 -0.40 -0.09 9.02
CA ALA A 57 -0.25 0.50 10.34
C ALA A 57 -0.05 2.01 10.19
N ASN A 58 -0.22 2.75 11.28
CA ASN A 58 -0.13 4.21 11.25
C ASN A 58 1.29 4.72 11.43
N LEU A 59 2.11 4.03 12.20
CA LEU A 59 3.47 4.49 12.52
C LEU A 59 4.46 3.36 12.28
N MET A 60 5.66 3.74 11.83
CA MET A 60 6.78 2.81 11.63
C MET A 60 6.36 1.60 10.82
N ASN A 61 5.62 1.87 9.75
CA ASN A 61 4.96 0.81 9.01
C ASN A 61 5.80 0.22 7.87
N VAL A 62 7.01 0.70 7.67
CA VAL A 62 7.93 0.17 6.66
C VAL A 62 9.10 -0.48 7.39
N ALA A 63 9.32 -1.76 7.14
CA ALA A 63 10.43 -2.51 7.73
C ALA A 63 11.39 -2.91 6.63
N GLU A 64 12.68 -2.68 6.87
CA GLU A 64 13.74 -3.22 6.00
C GLU A 64 14.07 -4.62 6.50
N LEU A 65 14.16 -5.58 5.58
CA LEU A 65 14.40 -6.98 5.91
C LEU A 65 15.79 -7.38 5.46
N ASP A 66 16.42 -8.29 6.23
CA ASP A 66 17.67 -8.92 5.81
C ASP A 66 17.39 -10.13 4.90
N ASP A 67 18.44 -10.82 4.47
CA ASP A 67 18.31 -11.96 3.57
C ASP A 67 17.52 -13.12 4.20
N ALA A 68 17.47 -13.17 5.52
CA ALA A 68 16.70 -14.19 6.24
C ALA A 68 15.26 -13.76 6.49
N GLY A 69 14.88 -12.57 6.03
CA GLY A 69 13.52 -12.05 6.22
C GLY A 69 13.29 -11.41 7.57
N ARG A 70 14.35 -11.13 8.33
CA ARG A 70 14.23 -10.51 9.64
C ARG A 70 14.30 -8.99 9.51
N CYS A 71 13.58 -8.29 10.36
CA CYS A 71 13.57 -6.84 10.38
C CYS A 71 14.88 -6.29 10.93
N VAL A 72 15.56 -5.44 10.16
CA VAL A 72 16.79 -4.78 10.60
C VAL A 72 16.55 -3.32 10.98
N SER A 73 15.53 -2.68 10.43
CA SER A 73 15.16 -1.31 10.81
C SER A 73 13.71 -1.06 10.40
N THR A 74 13.07 -0.08 11.06
CA THR A 74 11.72 0.33 10.71
C THR A 74 11.70 1.82 10.49
N TRP A 75 10.89 2.24 9.53
CA TRP A 75 10.73 3.64 9.17
C TRP A 75 9.27 3.97 9.03
N CYS A 76 8.95 5.27 9.09
CA CYS A 76 7.70 5.75 8.55
C CYS A 76 7.99 7.00 7.74
N PHE A 77 7.37 7.11 6.60
CA PHE A 77 7.40 8.33 5.82
C PHE A 77 6.04 8.49 5.14
N TYR A 78 5.62 9.73 5.03
CA TYR A 78 4.31 10.04 4.46
C TYR A 78 4.49 11.04 3.35
N PRO A 79 3.79 10.87 2.23
CA PRO A 79 3.74 11.94 1.24
C PRO A 79 3.01 13.13 1.84
N GLU A 80 3.18 14.30 1.24
CA GLU A 80 2.46 15.48 1.69
C GLU A 80 0.96 15.29 1.52
N GLY A 81 0.21 15.86 2.45
CA GLY A 81 -1.24 15.84 2.41
C GLY A 81 -1.85 14.82 3.35
N ASN A 82 -3.16 14.88 3.43
CA ASN A 82 -3.93 13.95 4.26
C ASN A 82 -4.41 12.80 3.41
N LEU A 83 -3.61 11.73 3.35
CA LEU A 83 -3.97 10.55 2.61
C LEU A 83 -4.55 9.49 3.54
N VAL A 84 -5.48 8.70 3.02
CA VAL A 84 -5.94 7.53 3.75
C VAL A 84 -4.78 6.52 3.84
N ARG A 85 -4.87 5.59 4.79
CA ARG A 85 -3.80 4.63 5.08
C ARG A 85 -3.34 3.87 3.83
N THR A 86 -4.29 3.40 3.02
CA THR A 86 -3.95 2.63 1.82
C THR A 86 -3.28 3.47 0.75
N ASP A 87 -3.61 4.76 0.68
CA ASP A 87 -2.91 5.68 -0.23
C ASP A 87 -1.47 5.88 0.21
N ASN A 88 -1.22 5.98 1.52
CA ASN A 88 0.13 6.06 2.05
C ASN A 88 0.93 4.79 1.70
N MET A 89 0.32 3.63 1.86
CA MET A 89 0.98 2.35 1.54
C MET A 89 1.34 2.27 0.06
N LEU A 90 0.45 2.72 -0.81
CA LEU A 90 0.72 2.74 -2.25
C LEU A 90 1.86 3.70 -2.58
N ALA A 91 1.85 4.91 -2.01
CA ALA A 91 2.91 5.87 -2.22
C ALA A 91 4.26 5.35 -1.72
N GLN A 92 4.26 4.68 -0.57
CA GLN A 92 5.47 4.06 -0.04
C GLN A 92 6.00 2.96 -0.96
N LYS A 93 5.10 2.12 -1.48
CA LYS A 93 5.49 1.08 -2.42
C LYS A 93 6.13 1.68 -3.67
N LEU A 94 5.50 2.69 -4.24
CA LEU A 94 6.01 3.32 -5.47
C LEU A 94 7.37 3.97 -5.24
N ALA A 95 7.55 4.62 -4.09
CA ALA A 95 8.83 5.25 -3.76
C ALA A 95 9.94 4.21 -3.57
N LEU A 96 9.66 3.11 -2.89
CA LEU A 96 10.67 2.08 -2.63
C LEU A 96 11.00 1.29 -3.89
N ALA A 97 10.02 1.02 -4.74
CA ALA A 97 10.22 0.22 -5.94
C ALA A 97 10.90 0.99 -7.07
N ALA A 98 10.97 2.31 -6.97
CA ALA A 98 11.54 3.17 -8.02
C ALA A 98 13.09 3.01 -8.19
#